data_9a8ffc8693f1bcb1325d66f3323aceaa
#
_entry.id   9a8ffc8693f1bcb1325d66f3323aceaa
#
_cell.length_a   1.000
_cell.length_b   1.000
_cell.length_c   1.000
_cell.angle_alpha   90.00
_cell.angle_beta   90.00
_cell.angle_gamma   90.00
#
_symmetry.space_group_name_H-M   'P 1'
#
loop_
_entity.id
_entity.type
_entity.pdbx_description
1 polymer ?
#
loop_
_entity_poly.entity_id
_entity_poly.type
_entity_poly.pdbx_seq_one_letter_code
_entity_poly.pdbx_strand_id
1 'polypeptide(L)'
;MAKPSAGSVGRRDFLKTAAAGTAAVVSAPGAVDAAPQQPPRNATAPVVSRDAETGRTPTIEAVTTDRPGSDFMVDVIKALGFEYLFSNPANTFRSLHESCINYGGNRAPEFITCCHEEIATGMAHGYAKIEGKPALVVVHGTVGTQHASMAVYDAFCDRVPVFLMLGNHLDAAERTGVVAWAHSAQDVAAPIRDYIKWDDTPASLQHFAESTVRAYKIAMTPPMMPVAIVADAGLQEHPLPEGARLRMPKYTPAAPPQGDSGAVAELARLLVAAENPVLVADRLARTPAGLARLVELADTLQAAVVDQKRRMNFPTRHPLDQSNRSAAAYADADLIVGLEVGDFFGVRSKPGAKRVSMTANDLFSRSNYQEFQRFPDVDLAIAADAEATLPSLVEAVKRLITDDRRRFFQDRGSKLAKTHQDALEAMRTAASYAWDASPVSTARMSAELWGQIKSEDWSLVSDVIFVSWWPLRLWAMDKHHHYIGDSGGYGVGYGLPAAVGAALANKKYGRLSVNIQNDGDLMFVPGALWTAAHHHIPLLTIMHNNRAYHQEVMEVQKMALQHGRGATRASIGTKLEDPPIDYAKLAQSMGVHGEGPISDPRDLGPAIRRAVEVVKRGEPALVDVLTQPR
;
A
#
# COMPACT_ATOMS: atom_id res chain seq x y z
N MET A 1 9.22 61.54 40.63
CA MET A 1 9.96 60.28 40.51
C MET A 1 9.62 59.66 39.12
N ALA A 2 10.57 59.75 38.20
CA ALA A 2 10.39 59.35 36.83
C ALA A 2 10.71 57.84 36.67
N LYS A 3 9.88 57.11 35.96
CA LYS A 3 10.18 55.72 35.52
C LYS A 3 11.08 55.74 34.31
N PRO A 4 12.11 54.85 34.22
CA PRO A 4 12.91 54.74 33.02
C PRO A 4 12.20 53.97 31.90
N SER A 5 12.25 54.48 30.68
CA SER A 5 11.78 53.91 29.45
C SER A 5 12.63 52.72 29.04
N ALA A 6 11.99 51.58 28.77
CA ALA A 6 12.64 50.41 28.17
C ALA A 6 12.91 50.69 26.68
N GLY A 7 14.19 50.75 26.29
CA GLY A 7 14.59 50.87 24.90
C GLY A 7 14.35 49.55 24.15
N SER A 8 13.71 49.60 22.98
CA SER A 8 13.54 48.47 22.08
C SER A 8 14.86 48.08 21.43
N VAL A 9 15.34 46.89 21.68
CA VAL A 9 16.49 46.31 20.99
C VAL A 9 16.09 45.95 19.57
N GLY A 10 16.76 46.54 18.58
CA GLY A 10 16.49 46.32 17.17
C GLY A 10 16.82 44.90 16.73
N ARG A 11 16.00 44.34 15.84
CA ARG A 11 16.13 42.97 15.27
C ARG A 11 17.54 42.66 14.73
N ARG A 12 18.31 43.69 14.33
CA ARG A 12 19.67 43.58 13.83
C ARG A 12 20.71 43.36 14.95
N ASP A 13 20.47 43.88 16.15
CA ASP A 13 21.36 43.72 17.30
C ASP A 13 21.12 42.37 17.99
N PHE A 14 19.89 41.88 17.98
CA PHE A 14 19.56 40.51 18.42
C PHE A 14 20.28 39.44 17.60
N LEU A 15 20.35 39.60 16.27
CA LEU A 15 21.01 38.63 15.37
C LEU A 15 22.56 38.67 15.53
N LYS A 16 23.14 39.80 15.87
CA LYS A 16 24.58 39.89 16.15
C LYS A 16 24.98 39.24 17.48
N THR A 17 24.10 39.30 18.48
CA THR A 17 24.32 38.66 19.78
C THR A 17 24.11 37.12 19.71
N ALA A 18 23.18 36.66 18.87
CA ALA A 18 22.98 35.23 18.64
C ALA A 18 24.15 34.58 17.87
N ALA A 19 24.77 35.31 16.93
CA ALA A 19 25.95 34.82 16.20
C ALA A 19 27.24 34.76 17.03
N ALA A 20 27.33 35.57 18.09
CA ALA A 20 28.50 35.57 19.00
C ALA A 20 28.39 34.50 20.12
N GLY A 21 27.17 34.00 20.40
CA GLY A 21 26.92 32.99 21.45
C GLY A 21 27.20 31.54 21.07
N THR A 22 27.30 31.22 19.78
CA THR A 22 27.56 29.86 19.28
C THR A 22 29.03 29.51 19.08
N ALA A 23 29.96 30.46 19.29
CA ALA A 23 31.40 30.23 19.11
C ALA A 23 32.19 29.95 20.43
N ALA A 24 31.51 29.84 21.58
CA ALA A 24 32.19 29.84 22.88
C ALA A 24 32.08 28.54 23.70
N VAL A 25 31.69 27.41 23.12
CA VAL A 25 31.66 26.12 23.82
C VAL A 25 32.34 25.03 23.01
N VAL A 26 33.64 25.16 22.77
CA VAL A 26 34.58 24.03 22.63
C VAL A 26 36.01 24.57 22.86
N SER A 27 36.45 24.55 24.08
CA SER A 27 37.89 24.54 24.36
C SER A 27 38.14 23.62 25.56
N ALA A 28 38.47 22.38 25.27
CA ALA A 28 39.16 21.49 26.21
C ALA A 28 40.68 21.69 26.03
N PRO A 29 41.49 21.74 27.10
CA PRO A 29 42.93 21.91 26.98
C PRO A 29 43.58 20.55 26.68
N GLY A 30 44.36 20.50 25.61
CA GLY A 30 45.21 19.35 25.31
C GLY A 30 45.32 18.98 23.82
N ALA A 31 45.58 19.95 22.94
CA ALA A 31 45.95 19.62 21.57
C ALA A 31 47.45 19.84 21.37
N VAL A 32 48.18 18.79 21.10
CA VAL A 32 49.50 18.82 20.51
C VAL A 32 49.35 19.33 19.09
N ASP A 33 50.10 20.34 18.67
CA ASP A 33 50.13 20.92 17.32
C ASP A 33 50.45 19.86 16.29
N ALA A 34 49.42 19.33 15.62
CA ALA A 34 49.57 18.66 14.34
C ALA A 34 49.16 19.69 13.27
N ALA A 35 50.08 20.11 12.43
CA ALA A 35 49.79 20.91 11.25
C ALA A 35 48.65 20.24 10.42
N PRO A 36 47.70 21.02 9.87
CA PRO A 36 46.64 20.46 9.07
C PRO A 36 47.23 19.80 7.81
N GLN A 37 47.25 18.47 7.79
CA GLN A 37 47.56 17.74 6.57
C GLN A 37 46.39 18.03 5.60
N GLN A 38 46.69 18.75 4.53
CA GLN A 38 45.75 18.85 3.41
C GLN A 38 45.52 17.43 2.87
N PRO A 39 44.27 16.99 2.69
CA PRO A 39 44.01 15.72 2.05
C PRO A 39 44.66 15.73 0.66
N PRO A 40 45.22 14.60 0.20
CA PRO A 40 45.81 14.49 -1.12
C PRO A 40 44.79 14.91 -2.17
N ARG A 41 45.18 15.84 -3.05
CA ARG A 41 44.33 16.49 -4.06
C ARG A 41 43.70 15.52 -5.09
N ASN A 42 43.91 14.21 -4.98
CA ASN A 42 43.44 13.16 -5.88
C ASN A 42 42.84 11.92 -5.17
N ALA A 43 42.33 12.07 -3.95
CA ALA A 43 41.54 10.98 -3.39
C ALA A 43 40.16 11.04 -4.03
N THR A 44 39.94 10.29 -5.11
CA THR A 44 38.61 9.89 -5.53
C THR A 44 37.96 9.14 -4.37
N ALA A 45 36.80 9.58 -3.94
CA ALA A 45 35.99 8.82 -2.98
C ALA A 45 35.90 7.36 -3.47
N PRO A 46 36.08 6.36 -2.59
CA PRO A 46 35.90 4.98 -3.01
C PRO A 46 34.51 4.83 -3.63
N VAL A 47 34.47 4.42 -4.90
CA VAL A 47 33.21 4.08 -5.57
C VAL A 47 32.78 2.77 -4.96
N VAL A 48 31.80 2.78 -4.07
CA VAL A 48 31.10 1.57 -3.64
C VAL A 48 30.50 0.93 -4.87
N SER A 49 30.89 -0.32 -5.15
CA SER A 49 30.40 -0.98 -6.34
C SER A 49 28.87 -1.16 -6.22
N ARG A 50 28.15 -0.84 -7.27
CA ARG A 50 26.71 -1.04 -7.37
C ARG A 50 26.30 -2.48 -7.02
N ASP A 51 27.17 -3.44 -7.31
CA ASP A 51 27.00 -4.85 -7.00
C ASP A 51 26.98 -5.15 -5.48
N ALA A 52 27.61 -4.32 -4.64
CA ALA A 52 27.58 -4.48 -3.19
C ALA A 52 26.21 -4.10 -2.61
N GLU A 53 25.53 -3.10 -3.19
CA GLU A 53 24.19 -2.68 -2.74
C GLU A 53 23.06 -3.53 -3.33
N THR A 54 23.26 -4.14 -4.51
CA THR A 54 22.25 -4.94 -5.20
C THR A 54 22.35 -6.45 -4.93
N GLY A 55 22.97 -6.86 -3.83
CA GLY A 55 22.98 -8.25 -3.36
C GLY A 55 24.07 -9.17 -3.98
N ARG A 56 24.95 -8.65 -4.80
CA ARG A 56 26.18 -9.37 -5.18
C ARG A 56 27.21 -9.20 -4.07
N THR A 57 27.17 -10.09 -3.09
CA THR A 57 28.10 -10.07 -1.96
C THR A 57 29.54 -10.09 -2.46
N PRO A 58 30.36 -9.07 -2.13
CA PRO A 58 31.81 -9.17 -2.35
C PRO A 58 32.34 -10.42 -1.64
N THR A 59 33.27 -11.13 -2.23
CA THR A 59 33.97 -12.27 -1.63
C THR A 59 35.00 -11.78 -0.59
N ILE A 60 34.57 -10.92 0.33
CA ILE A 60 35.40 -10.50 1.48
C ILE A 60 34.97 -11.39 2.63
N GLU A 61 35.89 -12.22 3.09
CA GLU A 61 35.70 -13.03 4.29
C GLU A 61 35.66 -12.09 5.51
N ALA A 62 34.44 -11.88 6.07
CA ALA A 62 34.29 -11.09 7.28
C ALA A 62 34.78 -11.94 8.46
N VAL A 63 35.84 -11.47 9.13
CA VAL A 63 36.29 -12.11 10.39
C VAL A 63 35.40 -11.56 11.51
N THR A 64 34.46 -12.37 11.96
CA THR A 64 33.59 -12.04 13.10
C THR A 64 34.35 -12.30 14.40
N THR A 65 34.53 -11.29 15.23
CA THR A 65 35.22 -11.40 16.52
C THR A 65 34.26 -11.60 17.69
N ASP A 66 32.99 -11.19 17.55
CA ASP A 66 31.91 -11.41 18.51
C ASP A 66 30.60 -11.68 17.78
N ARG A 67 29.55 -12.08 18.53
CA ARG A 67 28.18 -12.28 18.02
C ARG A 67 27.25 -11.31 18.73
N PRO A 68 26.89 -10.17 18.13
CA PRO A 68 25.89 -9.27 18.69
C PRO A 68 24.50 -9.91 18.68
N GLY A 69 23.61 -9.40 19.53
CA GLY A 69 22.23 -9.90 19.59
C GLY A 69 21.48 -9.77 18.25
N SER A 70 21.86 -8.79 17.42
CA SER A 70 21.29 -8.59 16.09
C SER A 70 21.52 -9.77 15.13
N ASP A 71 22.61 -10.56 15.28
CA ASP A 71 22.80 -11.79 14.51
C ASP A 71 21.67 -12.79 14.76
N PHE A 72 21.30 -12.97 16.04
CA PHE A 72 20.17 -13.82 16.39
C PHE A 72 18.84 -13.23 15.89
N MET A 73 18.68 -11.90 15.91
CA MET A 73 17.48 -11.27 15.31
C MET A 73 17.39 -11.57 13.82
N VAL A 74 18.50 -11.56 13.09
CA VAL A 74 18.55 -11.97 11.67
C VAL A 74 18.16 -13.43 11.49
N ASP A 75 18.61 -14.33 12.36
CA ASP A 75 18.20 -15.75 12.32
C ASP A 75 16.68 -15.90 12.48
N VAL A 76 16.05 -15.12 13.39
CA VAL A 76 14.58 -15.10 13.58
C VAL A 76 13.87 -14.59 12.31
N ILE A 77 14.37 -13.50 11.72
CA ILE A 77 13.82 -12.92 10.49
C ILE A 77 13.89 -13.93 9.34
N LYS A 78 15.04 -14.58 9.16
CA LYS A 78 15.22 -15.62 8.14
C LYS A 78 14.29 -16.82 8.34
N ALA A 79 14.09 -17.26 9.58
CA ALA A 79 13.21 -18.38 9.90
C ALA A 79 11.74 -18.12 9.55
N LEU A 80 11.31 -16.85 9.48
CA LEU A 80 9.97 -16.44 9.05
C LEU A 80 9.83 -16.30 7.52
N GLY A 81 10.93 -16.40 6.77
CA GLY A 81 10.92 -16.37 5.31
C GLY A 81 10.68 -15.00 4.69
N PHE A 82 11.10 -13.94 5.37
CA PHE A 82 11.15 -12.61 4.76
C PHE A 82 12.13 -12.59 3.59
N GLU A 83 11.66 -12.19 2.40
CA GLU A 83 12.50 -12.09 1.21
C GLU A 83 13.20 -10.74 1.14
N TYR A 84 12.52 -9.67 1.59
CA TYR A 84 12.98 -8.30 1.51
C TYR A 84 12.80 -7.56 2.84
N LEU A 85 13.72 -6.62 3.07
CA LEU A 85 13.68 -5.64 4.13
C LEU A 85 13.69 -4.25 3.48
N PHE A 86 12.60 -3.50 3.62
CA PHE A 86 12.47 -2.14 3.11
C PHE A 86 12.82 -1.15 4.21
N SER A 87 13.72 -0.21 3.94
CA SER A 87 14.12 0.75 4.97
C SER A 87 14.72 2.03 4.41
N ASN A 88 14.45 3.14 5.10
CA ASN A 88 15.34 4.28 5.14
C ASN A 88 16.37 4.02 6.24
N PRO A 89 17.69 3.91 5.93
CA PRO A 89 18.70 3.53 6.92
C PRO A 89 18.79 4.50 8.10
N ALA A 90 18.93 3.96 9.33
CA ALA A 90 18.91 4.78 10.52
C ALA A 90 19.73 4.23 11.69
N ASN A 91 20.11 5.12 12.58
CA ASN A 91 20.97 4.86 13.72
C ASN A 91 20.38 3.89 14.75
N THR A 92 19.05 3.92 15.01
CA THR A 92 18.43 3.09 16.07
C THR A 92 18.32 1.60 15.74
N PHE A 93 18.72 1.22 14.53
CA PHE A 93 18.83 -0.20 14.13
C PHE A 93 20.13 -0.50 13.35
N ARG A 94 21.17 0.27 13.62
CA ARG A 94 22.47 0.15 12.93
C ARG A 94 23.08 -1.23 13.05
N SER A 95 22.97 -1.88 14.21
CA SER A 95 23.51 -3.23 14.41
C SER A 95 22.69 -4.28 13.66
N LEU A 96 21.36 -4.17 13.65
CA LEU A 96 20.50 -5.06 12.85
C LEU A 96 20.78 -4.89 11.36
N HIS A 97 20.98 -3.64 10.89
CA HIS A 97 21.34 -3.37 9.50
C HIS A 97 22.69 -4.02 9.16
N GLU A 98 23.72 -3.81 9.99
CA GLU A 98 25.03 -4.40 9.79
C GLU A 98 24.95 -5.94 9.76
N SER A 99 24.22 -6.55 10.71
CA SER A 99 24.04 -8.00 10.74
C SER A 99 23.28 -8.53 9.52
N CYS A 100 22.27 -7.81 9.02
CA CYS A 100 21.60 -8.20 7.76
C CYS A 100 22.57 -8.27 6.58
N ILE A 101 23.53 -7.33 6.50
CA ILE A 101 24.50 -7.25 5.41
C ILE A 101 25.63 -8.29 5.59
N ASN A 102 26.34 -8.20 6.69
CA ASN A 102 27.57 -8.98 6.88
C ASN A 102 27.29 -10.42 7.36
N TYR A 103 26.53 -10.60 8.44
CA TYR A 103 26.16 -11.91 8.96
C TYR A 103 25.10 -12.59 8.07
N GLY A 104 24.06 -11.87 7.68
CA GLY A 104 22.96 -12.34 6.84
C GLY A 104 23.31 -12.52 5.37
N GLY A 105 24.40 -11.88 4.91
CA GLY A 105 24.86 -11.91 3.52
C GLY A 105 23.95 -11.15 2.56
N ASN A 106 23.17 -10.20 3.05
CA ASN A 106 22.16 -9.43 2.31
C ASN A 106 21.22 -10.31 1.48
N ARG A 107 20.75 -11.41 2.06
CA ARG A 107 19.87 -12.38 1.39
C ARG A 107 18.83 -12.93 2.35
N ALA A 108 17.57 -12.85 1.93
CA ALA A 108 16.43 -13.34 2.69
C ALA A 108 16.50 -12.97 4.19
N PRO A 109 16.42 -11.66 4.53
CA PRO A 109 15.96 -10.60 3.64
C PRO A 109 17.08 -9.88 2.87
N GLU A 110 16.81 -9.45 1.64
CA GLU A 110 17.60 -8.48 0.91
C GLU A 110 17.22 -7.07 1.34
N PHE A 111 18.20 -6.23 1.64
CA PHE A 111 17.98 -4.84 2.05
C PHE A 111 17.68 -3.97 0.84
N ILE A 112 16.52 -3.37 0.80
CA ILE A 112 16.08 -2.44 -0.24
C ILE A 112 16.07 -1.04 0.34
N THR A 113 16.93 -0.18 -0.21
CA THR A 113 17.09 1.21 0.23
C THR A 113 15.93 2.06 -0.25
N CYS A 114 15.23 2.68 0.69
CA CYS A 114 14.14 3.61 0.44
C CYS A 114 14.51 5.02 0.91
N CYS A 115 14.11 6.06 0.16
CA CYS A 115 14.41 7.44 0.51
C CYS A 115 13.56 8.00 1.66
N HIS A 116 12.51 7.26 2.10
CA HIS A 116 11.59 7.67 3.16
C HIS A 116 10.88 6.46 3.74
N GLU A 117 10.48 6.52 5.00
CA GLU A 117 9.80 5.40 5.69
C GLU A 117 8.39 5.14 5.15
N GLU A 118 7.71 6.18 4.67
CA GLU A 118 6.43 6.03 3.96
C GLU A 118 6.61 5.22 2.67
N ILE A 119 7.70 5.47 1.92
CA ILE A 119 8.03 4.68 0.72
C ILE A 119 8.27 3.22 1.10
N ALA A 120 9.07 2.96 2.14
CA ALA A 120 9.36 1.60 2.60
C ALA A 120 8.07 0.85 2.99
N THR A 121 7.18 1.52 3.72
CA THR A 121 5.91 0.92 4.19
C THR A 121 4.93 0.74 3.04
N GLY A 122 4.79 1.71 2.13
CA GLY A 122 3.98 1.59 0.93
C GLY A 122 4.45 0.47 -0.01
N MET A 123 5.77 0.28 -0.16
CA MET A 123 6.34 -0.86 -0.90
C MET A 123 5.96 -2.19 -0.24
N ALA A 124 6.05 -2.30 1.08
CA ALA A 124 5.64 -3.51 1.81
C ALA A 124 4.15 -3.81 1.62
N HIS A 125 3.31 -2.78 1.57
CA HIS A 125 1.88 -2.91 1.29
C HIS A 125 1.63 -3.50 -0.10
N GLY A 126 2.23 -2.92 -1.15
CA GLY A 126 2.09 -3.41 -2.52
C GLY A 126 2.69 -4.81 -2.72
N TYR A 127 3.85 -5.09 -2.11
CA TYR A 127 4.47 -6.41 -2.11
C TYR A 127 3.54 -7.47 -1.52
N ALA A 128 2.96 -7.19 -0.34
CA ALA A 128 2.09 -8.12 0.35
C ALA A 128 0.80 -8.45 -0.43
N LYS A 129 0.28 -7.50 -1.20
CA LYS A 129 -0.90 -7.73 -2.07
C LYS A 129 -0.62 -8.69 -3.22
N ILE A 130 0.61 -8.78 -3.70
CA ILE A 130 1.02 -9.75 -4.73
C ILE A 130 1.40 -11.10 -4.12
N GLU A 131 2.19 -11.09 -3.03
CA GLU A 131 2.78 -12.30 -2.44
C GLU A 131 1.85 -13.01 -1.43
N GLY A 132 0.85 -12.32 -0.91
CA GLY A 132 -0.01 -12.84 0.16
C GLY A 132 0.71 -13.01 1.51
N LYS A 133 1.93 -12.46 1.66
CA LYS A 133 2.75 -12.48 2.89
C LYS A 133 3.46 -11.13 3.08
N PRO A 134 3.79 -10.74 4.33
CA PRO A 134 4.45 -9.47 4.57
C PRO A 134 5.91 -9.48 4.09
N ALA A 135 6.39 -8.29 3.66
CA ALA A 135 7.80 -7.95 3.73
C ALA A 135 8.11 -7.30 5.08
N LEU A 136 9.39 -7.25 5.44
CA LEU A 136 9.85 -6.58 6.64
C LEU A 136 10.09 -5.09 6.34
N VAL A 137 9.56 -4.22 7.20
CA VAL A 137 9.86 -2.78 7.19
C VAL A 137 10.62 -2.45 8.46
N VAL A 138 11.80 -1.85 8.34
CA VAL A 138 12.57 -1.38 9.50
C VAL A 138 12.65 0.13 9.46
N VAL A 139 12.20 0.79 10.52
CA VAL A 139 12.12 2.25 10.58
C VAL A 139 12.89 2.81 11.77
N HIS A 140 13.37 4.03 11.61
CA HIS A 140 13.97 4.78 12.69
C HIS A 140 12.98 4.92 13.86
N GLY A 141 13.46 5.09 15.07
CA GLY A 141 12.65 5.26 16.28
C GLY A 141 11.52 6.27 16.11
N THR A 142 11.47 7.30 16.94
CA THR A 142 10.36 8.27 16.96
C THR A 142 10.07 8.89 15.59
N VAL A 143 11.10 9.38 14.88
CA VAL A 143 10.90 10.13 13.62
C VAL A 143 10.46 9.22 12.48
N GLY A 144 11.04 8.03 12.34
CA GLY A 144 10.69 7.11 11.26
C GLY A 144 9.30 6.50 11.45
N THR A 145 8.89 6.23 12.70
CA THR A 145 7.52 5.77 13.01
C THR A 145 6.49 6.82 12.61
N GLN A 146 6.78 8.12 12.86
CA GLN A 146 5.93 9.22 12.44
C GLN A 146 5.82 9.31 10.91
N HIS A 147 6.95 9.19 10.20
CA HIS A 147 6.98 9.21 8.73
C HIS A 147 6.26 8.01 8.10
N ALA A 148 6.34 6.82 8.70
CA ALA A 148 5.66 5.62 8.22
C ALA A 148 4.14 5.64 8.47
N SER A 149 3.68 6.47 9.40
CA SER A 149 2.34 6.45 9.99
C SER A 149 1.21 6.43 8.94
N MET A 150 1.30 7.26 7.89
CA MET A 150 0.27 7.33 6.84
C MET A 150 0.17 6.01 6.07
N ALA A 151 1.28 5.44 5.63
CA ALA A 151 1.28 4.19 4.89
C ALA A 151 0.88 2.98 5.77
N VAL A 152 1.17 3.02 7.08
CA VAL A 152 0.66 2.02 8.04
C VAL A 152 -0.87 2.10 8.15
N TYR A 153 -1.43 3.32 8.22
CA TYR A 153 -2.87 3.53 8.23
C TYR A 153 -3.55 2.98 6.96
N ASP A 154 -2.99 3.23 5.79
CA ASP A 154 -3.50 2.69 4.53
C ASP A 154 -3.50 1.15 4.54
N ALA A 155 -2.41 0.51 4.95
CA ALA A 155 -2.33 -0.94 5.04
C ALA A 155 -3.33 -1.54 6.05
N PHE A 156 -3.58 -0.82 7.16
CA PHE A 156 -4.58 -1.20 8.15
C PHE A 156 -6.00 -1.14 7.56
N CYS A 157 -6.34 -0.04 6.90
CA CYS A 157 -7.63 0.13 6.24
C CYS A 157 -7.85 -0.88 5.11
N ASP A 158 -6.81 -1.25 4.37
CA ASP A 158 -6.87 -2.25 3.29
C ASP A 158 -6.80 -3.70 3.81
N ARG A 159 -6.60 -3.91 5.11
CA ARG A 159 -6.43 -5.24 5.73
C ARG A 159 -5.28 -6.03 5.09
N VAL A 160 -4.13 -5.39 4.97
CA VAL A 160 -2.91 -5.97 4.39
C VAL A 160 -1.85 -6.15 5.48
N PRO A 161 -1.22 -7.34 5.56
CA PRO A 161 -0.20 -7.59 6.56
C PRO A 161 1.09 -6.84 6.19
N VAL A 162 1.50 -5.91 7.04
CA VAL A 162 2.81 -5.25 7.02
C VAL A 162 3.50 -5.53 8.34
N PHE A 163 4.77 -5.94 8.29
CA PHE A 163 5.54 -6.24 9.49
C PHE A 163 6.55 -5.12 9.75
N LEU A 164 6.33 -4.34 10.81
CA LEU A 164 7.22 -3.25 11.17
C LEU A 164 8.17 -3.67 12.29
N MET A 165 9.45 -3.29 12.18
CA MET A 165 10.40 -3.23 13.29
C MET A 165 10.78 -1.79 13.54
N LEU A 166 10.55 -1.33 14.77
CA LEU A 166 10.77 0.05 15.19
C LEU A 166 12.05 0.08 16.02
N GLY A 167 13.11 0.71 15.52
CA GLY A 167 14.34 0.87 16.29
C GLY A 167 14.13 1.82 17.49
N ASN A 168 14.73 1.51 18.63
CA ASN A 168 14.68 2.37 19.81
C ASN A 168 15.89 2.14 20.72
N HIS A 169 16.27 3.12 21.56
CA HIS A 169 17.16 2.94 22.69
C HIS A 169 16.34 3.05 23.97
N LEU A 170 15.96 1.92 24.55
CA LEU A 170 15.12 1.88 25.76
C LEU A 170 15.92 2.33 26.98
N ASP A 171 17.13 1.81 27.18
CA ASP A 171 18.00 2.24 28.29
C ASP A 171 18.56 3.63 28.02
N ALA A 172 18.17 4.59 28.86
CA ALA A 172 18.65 5.97 28.75
C ALA A 172 20.17 6.10 28.99
N ALA A 173 20.78 5.18 29.76
CA ALA A 173 22.21 5.18 30.03
C ALA A 173 23.04 4.81 28.77
N GLU A 174 22.46 4.12 27.83
CA GLU A 174 23.08 3.71 26.55
C GLU A 174 22.88 4.70 25.43
N ARG A 175 22.11 5.76 25.64
CA ARG A 175 21.85 6.81 24.63
C ARG A 175 23.05 7.71 24.45
N THR A 176 23.99 7.28 23.63
CA THR A 176 25.21 8.05 23.33
C THR A 176 24.99 9.00 22.16
N GLY A 177 25.25 10.30 22.37
CA GLY A 177 25.14 11.32 21.35
C GLY A 177 23.71 11.83 21.11
N VAL A 178 23.59 12.94 20.40
CA VAL A 178 22.34 13.69 20.21
C VAL A 178 21.26 12.86 19.54
N VAL A 179 21.62 12.10 18.49
CA VAL A 179 20.65 11.34 17.69
C VAL A 179 20.00 10.22 18.52
N ALA A 180 20.78 9.49 19.30
CA ALA A 180 20.25 8.39 20.09
C ALA A 180 19.18 8.86 21.09
N TRP A 181 19.37 9.95 21.81
CA TRP A 181 18.36 10.43 22.76
C TRP A 181 17.24 11.24 22.08
N ALA A 182 17.51 11.99 21.00
CA ALA A 182 16.50 12.79 20.32
C ALA A 182 15.49 11.94 19.53
N HIS A 183 15.91 10.77 19.04
CA HIS A 183 15.10 9.89 18.21
C HIS A 183 14.57 8.65 18.97
N SER A 184 14.80 8.57 20.26
CA SER A 184 14.23 7.54 21.13
C SER A 184 13.03 8.08 21.89
N ALA A 185 12.05 7.22 22.14
CA ALA A 185 10.89 7.55 22.94
C ALA A 185 10.61 6.43 23.94
N GLN A 186 9.87 6.76 25.02
CA GLN A 186 9.41 5.77 25.96
C GLN A 186 8.50 4.74 25.30
N ASP A 187 7.68 5.17 24.34
CA ASP A 187 6.75 4.32 23.60
C ASP A 187 6.73 4.76 22.12
N VAL A 188 7.60 4.14 21.32
CA VAL A 188 7.73 4.50 19.89
C VAL A 188 6.59 3.94 19.04
N ALA A 189 5.82 2.97 19.50
CA ALA A 189 4.66 2.41 18.80
C ALA A 189 3.39 3.24 19.00
N ALA A 190 3.35 4.13 20.01
CA ALA A 190 2.17 4.92 20.35
C ALA A 190 1.55 5.67 19.13
N PRO A 191 2.33 6.32 18.23
CA PRO A 191 1.78 7.04 17.10
C PRO A 191 0.98 6.20 16.11
N ILE A 192 1.22 4.89 16.06
CA ILE A 192 0.57 3.96 15.12
C ILE A 192 -0.35 2.94 15.78
N ARG A 193 -0.43 2.91 17.11
CA ARG A 193 -1.12 1.83 17.85
C ARG A 193 -2.61 1.73 17.53
N ASP A 194 -3.27 2.81 17.16
CA ASP A 194 -4.70 2.78 16.83
C ASP A 194 -5.00 2.11 15.48
N TYR A 195 -3.99 1.97 14.62
CA TYR A 195 -4.12 1.38 13.29
C TYR A 195 -3.08 0.30 12.99
N ILE A 196 -2.68 -0.45 14.01
CA ILE A 196 -2.00 -1.73 13.90
C ILE A 196 -2.76 -2.79 14.70
N LYS A 197 -2.63 -4.04 14.30
CA LYS A 197 -3.33 -5.14 14.96
C LYS A 197 -2.72 -5.48 16.31
N TRP A 198 -1.39 -5.39 16.42
CA TRP A 198 -0.66 -5.72 17.63
C TRP A 198 0.76 -5.14 17.60
N ASP A 199 1.28 -4.80 18.79
CA ASP A 199 2.66 -4.38 19.00
C ASP A 199 3.24 -4.99 20.28
N ASP A 200 4.57 -5.10 20.33
CA ASP A 200 5.29 -5.51 21.54
C ASP A 200 6.68 -4.85 21.61
N THR A 201 7.17 -4.73 22.86
CA THR A 201 8.50 -4.22 23.17
C THR A 201 9.28 -5.29 23.92
N PRO A 202 9.99 -6.19 23.23
CA PRO A 202 10.72 -7.29 23.86
C PRO A 202 11.85 -6.80 24.76
N ALA A 203 11.94 -7.38 25.97
CA ALA A 203 12.95 -7.04 26.97
C ALA A 203 14.18 -7.99 26.95
N SER A 204 14.21 -8.98 26.07
CA SER A 204 15.32 -9.91 25.88
C SER A 204 15.32 -10.52 24.49
N LEU A 205 16.42 -11.10 24.05
CA LEU A 205 16.49 -11.77 22.74
C LEU A 205 15.55 -12.97 22.62
N GLN A 206 15.35 -13.75 23.71
CA GLN A 206 14.37 -14.83 23.69
C GLN A 206 12.94 -14.27 23.55
N HIS A 207 12.62 -13.20 24.26
CA HIS A 207 11.33 -12.50 24.13
C HIS A 207 11.17 -11.93 22.73
N PHE A 208 12.22 -11.34 22.14
CA PHE A 208 12.21 -10.86 20.75
C PHE A 208 11.82 -11.97 19.77
N ALA A 209 12.45 -13.13 19.85
CA ALA A 209 12.13 -14.26 18.98
C ALA A 209 10.67 -14.71 19.12
N GLU A 210 10.18 -14.84 20.34
CA GLU A 210 8.81 -15.29 20.61
C GLU A 210 7.76 -14.25 20.17
N SER A 211 8.01 -12.97 20.42
CA SER A 211 7.13 -11.88 20.02
C SER A 211 7.12 -11.68 18.50
N THR A 212 8.27 -11.79 17.84
CA THR A 212 8.37 -11.68 16.37
C THR A 212 7.56 -12.78 15.68
N VAL A 213 7.69 -14.03 16.12
CA VAL A 213 6.90 -15.14 15.57
C VAL A 213 5.40 -14.99 15.88
N ARG A 214 5.05 -14.50 17.08
CA ARG A 214 3.66 -14.20 17.47
C ARG A 214 3.08 -13.08 16.61
N ALA A 215 3.81 -11.97 16.42
CA ALA A 215 3.41 -10.84 15.58
C ALA A 215 3.14 -11.30 14.14
N TYR A 216 4.04 -12.10 13.58
CA TYR A 216 3.87 -12.65 12.23
C TYR A 216 2.59 -13.48 12.12
N LYS A 217 2.32 -14.35 13.11
CA LYS A 217 1.09 -15.14 13.17
C LYS A 217 -0.15 -14.24 13.24
N ILE A 218 -0.11 -13.20 14.08
CA ILE A 218 -1.22 -12.24 14.23
C ILE A 218 -1.46 -11.49 12.93
N ALA A 219 -0.41 -10.99 12.26
CA ALA A 219 -0.53 -10.28 10.98
C ALA A 219 -1.18 -11.13 9.89
N MET A 220 -0.83 -12.44 9.85
CA MET A 220 -1.30 -13.38 8.83
C MET A 220 -2.65 -14.04 9.14
N THR A 221 -3.21 -13.83 10.33
CA THR A 221 -4.54 -14.35 10.68
C THR A 221 -5.61 -13.31 10.29
N PRO A 222 -6.68 -13.66 9.53
CA PRO A 222 -7.76 -12.73 9.20
C PRO A 222 -8.46 -12.14 10.43
N PRO A 223 -8.85 -10.86 10.37
CA PRO A 223 -8.51 -9.87 9.36
C PRO A 223 -7.02 -9.56 9.39
N MET A 224 -6.34 -9.67 8.23
CA MET A 224 -4.91 -9.37 8.14
C MET A 224 -4.70 -7.87 8.31
N MET A 225 -3.65 -7.47 9.06
CA MET A 225 -3.36 -6.05 9.34
C MET A 225 -1.89 -5.87 9.72
N PRO A 226 -1.37 -4.64 9.72
CA PRO A 226 -0.02 -4.34 10.19
C PRO A 226 0.19 -4.74 11.66
N VAL A 227 1.44 -5.09 11.97
CA VAL A 227 1.93 -5.34 13.33
C VAL A 227 3.28 -4.65 13.53
N ALA A 228 3.67 -4.41 14.79
CA ALA A 228 4.94 -3.78 15.09
C ALA A 228 5.69 -4.50 16.21
N ILE A 229 7.03 -4.59 16.08
CA ILE A 229 7.94 -5.04 17.15
C ILE A 229 8.98 -3.95 17.37
N VAL A 230 9.15 -3.53 18.61
CA VAL A 230 10.23 -2.63 18.98
C VAL A 230 11.53 -3.41 19.09
N ALA A 231 12.52 -3.02 18.27
CA ALA A 231 13.87 -3.59 18.30
C ALA A 231 14.79 -2.67 19.11
N ASP A 232 14.99 -2.99 20.38
CA ASP A 232 15.86 -2.21 21.26
C ASP A 232 17.32 -2.27 20.82
N ALA A 233 18.00 -1.14 20.76
CA ALA A 233 19.38 -1.04 20.32
C ALA A 233 20.35 -1.77 21.26
N GLY A 234 20.11 -1.75 22.58
CA GLY A 234 20.90 -2.54 23.53
C GLY A 234 20.81 -4.04 23.25
N LEU A 235 19.62 -4.56 22.97
CA LEU A 235 19.46 -5.96 22.57
C LEU A 235 20.12 -6.29 21.23
N GLN A 236 20.20 -5.32 20.32
CA GLN A 236 20.87 -5.48 19.03
C GLN A 236 22.40 -5.53 19.18
N GLU A 237 22.97 -4.60 19.97
CA GLU A 237 24.40 -4.27 19.97
C GLU A 237 25.20 -5.09 20.97
N HIS A 238 24.60 -5.50 22.10
CA HIS A 238 25.31 -6.29 23.08
C HIS A 238 25.67 -7.68 22.58
N PRO A 239 26.90 -8.18 22.88
CA PRO A 239 27.31 -9.52 22.52
C PRO A 239 26.44 -10.58 23.23
N LEU A 240 26.20 -11.69 22.54
CA LEU A 240 25.53 -12.82 23.16
C LEU A 240 26.38 -13.36 24.32
N PRO A 241 25.78 -13.62 25.49
CA PRO A 241 26.49 -14.26 26.59
C PRO A 241 27.09 -15.61 26.17
N GLU A 242 28.29 -15.90 26.62
CA GLU A 242 28.94 -17.19 26.37
C GLU A 242 28.04 -18.35 26.84
N GLY A 243 27.81 -19.32 25.95
CA GLY A 243 26.94 -20.46 26.24
C GLY A 243 25.43 -20.14 26.19
N ALA A 244 25.03 -18.97 25.74
CA ALA A 244 23.61 -18.61 25.55
C ALA A 244 22.88 -19.66 24.69
N ARG A 245 21.75 -20.19 25.21
CA ARG A 245 20.89 -21.13 24.49
C ARG A 245 19.56 -20.45 24.16
N LEU A 246 19.53 -19.76 23.01
CA LEU A 246 18.31 -19.13 22.54
C LEU A 246 17.51 -20.11 21.67
N ARG A 247 16.20 -20.21 21.95
CA ARG A 247 15.30 -21.08 21.22
C ARG A 247 14.68 -20.31 20.06
N MET A 248 14.74 -20.91 18.87
CA MET A 248 14.02 -20.43 17.70
C MET A 248 12.58 -20.97 17.73
N PRO A 249 11.53 -20.14 17.92
CA PRO A 249 10.16 -20.61 17.89
C PRO A 249 9.77 -21.03 16.47
N LYS A 250 8.99 -22.10 16.37
CA LYS A 250 8.44 -22.53 15.08
C LYS A 250 7.18 -21.76 14.74
N TYR A 251 7.15 -21.12 13.57
CA TYR A 251 5.93 -20.56 13.02
C TYR A 251 4.99 -21.67 12.52
N THR A 252 3.73 -21.59 12.91
CA THR A 252 2.66 -22.43 12.38
C THR A 252 1.49 -21.54 12.01
N PRO A 253 1.08 -21.49 10.72
CA PRO A 253 -0.08 -20.71 10.28
C PRO A 253 -1.35 -21.12 11.02
N ALA A 254 -2.18 -20.16 11.40
CA ALA A 254 -3.52 -20.43 11.87
C ALA A 254 -4.43 -20.74 10.67
N ALA A 255 -5.32 -21.72 10.82
CA ALA A 255 -6.41 -21.88 9.86
C ALA A 255 -7.34 -20.65 9.95
N PRO A 256 -7.79 -20.08 8.80
CA PRO A 256 -8.74 -18.98 8.82
C PRO A 256 -10.06 -19.39 9.49
N PRO A 257 -10.72 -18.50 10.24
CA PRO A 257 -11.99 -18.82 10.88
C PRO A 257 -13.11 -18.95 9.83
N GLN A 258 -13.77 -20.09 9.83
CA GLN A 258 -14.95 -20.32 8.96
C GLN A 258 -16.24 -19.97 9.70
N GLY A 259 -17.29 -19.63 8.93
CA GLY A 259 -18.62 -19.35 9.46
C GLY A 259 -19.24 -20.55 10.17
N ASP A 260 -20.04 -20.27 11.19
CA ASP A 260 -20.85 -21.29 11.86
C ASP A 260 -21.72 -22.06 10.86
N SER A 261 -21.75 -23.38 11.00
CA SER A 261 -22.43 -24.23 10.03
C SER A 261 -23.95 -23.98 9.93
N GLY A 262 -24.60 -23.60 11.03
CA GLY A 262 -26.01 -23.23 11.05
C GLY A 262 -26.25 -21.91 10.33
N ALA A 263 -25.42 -20.91 10.56
CA ALA A 263 -25.47 -19.62 9.88
C ALA A 263 -25.19 -19.74 8.37
N VAL A 264 -24.23 -20.60 7.98
CA VAL A 264 -23.94 -20.90 6.57
C VAL A 264 -25.12 -21.60 5.89
N ALA A 265 -25.77 -22.56 6.59
CA ALA A 265 -26.95 -23.24 6.07
C ALA A 265 -28.16 -22.30 5.94
N GLU A 266 -28.34 -21.36 6.88
CA GLU A 266 -29.36 -20.30 6.77
C GLU A 266 -29.10 -19.39 5.56
N LEU A 267 -27.85 -18.90 5.39
CA LEU A 267 -27.47 -18.08 4.24
C LEU A 267 -27.71 -18.82 2.93
N ALA A 268 -27.38 -20.11 2.85
CA ALA A 268 -27.63 -20.92 1.66
C ALA A 268 -29.13 -20.99 1.34
N ARG A 269 -30.01 -21.17 2.36
CA ARG A 269 -31.48 -21.17 2.17
C ARG A 269 -31.96 -19.80 1.68
N LEU A 270 -31.49 -18.72 2.25
CA LEU A 270 -31.81 -17.35 1.82
C LEU A 270 -31.43 -17.14 0.34
N LEU A 271 -30.20 -17.51 -0.03
CA LEU A 271 -29.68 -17.35 -1.39
C LEU A 271 -30.47 -18.14 -2.43
N VAL A 272 -30.82 -19.41 -2.12
CA VAL A 272 -31.60 -20.25 -3.03
C VAL A 272 -33.05 -19.77 -3.14
N ALA A 273 -33.63 -19.23 -2.08
CA ALA A 273 -35.00 -18.72 -2.07
C ALA A 273 -35.16 -17.35 -2.77
N ALA A 274 -34.11 -16.54 -2.78
CA ALA A 274 -34.15 -15.17 -3.28
C ALA A 274 -34.45 -15.10 -4.79
N GLU A 275 -35.22 -14.09 -5.18
CA GLU A 275 -35.53 -13.80 -6.60
C GLU A 275 -34.39 -12.99 -7.24
N ASN A 276 -33.90 -11.98 -6.55
CA ASN A 276 -32.83 -11.06 -7.02
C ASN A 276 -31.72 -10.90 -5.97
N PRO A 277 -30.96 -11.96 -5.64
CA PRO A 277 -29.84 -11.85 -4.72
C PRO A 277 -28.69 -11.07 -5.35
N VAL A 278 -28.04 -10.21 -4.55
CA VAL A 278 -26.83 -9.47 -4.92
C VAL A 278 -25.69 -9.85 -3.96
N LEU A 279 -24.60 -10.35 -4.52
CA LEU A 279 -23.37 -10.62 -3.81
C LEU A 279 -22.49 -9.37 -3.90
N VAL A 280 -22.21 -8.73 -2.76
CA VAL A 280 -21.36 -7.54 -2.68
C VAL A 280 -20.00 -7.98 -2.14
N ALA A 281 -18.97 -7.90 -2.96
CA ALA A 281 -17.60 -8.26 -2.57
C ALA A 281 -16.74 -7.01 -2.42
N ASP A 282 -15.99 -6.94 -1.33
CA ASP A 282 -15.04 -5.84 -1.10
C ASP A 282 -13.62 -6.39 -0.90
N ARG A 283 -13.19 -6.69 0.30
CA ARG A 283 -11.86 -7.25 0.57
C ARG A 283 -11.85 -8.78 0.63
N LEU A 284 -12.69 -9.42 -0.17
CA LEU A 284 -12.93 -10.87 -0.14
C LEU A 284 -11.76 -11.68 -0.67
N ALA A 285 -11.42 -11.50 -1.95
CA ALA A 285 -10.46 -12.37 -2.62
C ALA A 285 -9.02 -11.97 -2.28
N ARG A 286 -8.43 -12.64 -1.29
CA ARG A 286 -7.01 -12.50 -0.94
C ARG A 286 -6.10 -13.38 -1.79
N THR A 287 -6.69 -14.38 -2.43
CA THR A 287 -5.99 -15.36 -3.25
C THR A 287 -6.71 -15.60 -4.58
N PRO A 288 -6.01 -16.14 -5.60
CA PRO A 288 -6.68 -16.58 -6.83
C PRO A 288 -7.82 -17.59 -6.59
N ALA A 289 -7.72 -18.42 -5.54
CA ALA A 289 -8.77 -19.35 -5.16
C ALA A 289 -10.02 -18.63 -4.64
N GLY A 290 -9.86 -17.53 -3.87
CA GLY A 290 -10.98 -16.71 -3.40
C GLY A 290 -11.79 -16.14 -4.55
N LEU A 291 -11.12 -15.58 -5.57
CA LEU A 291 -11.77 -15.10 -6.80
C LEU A 291 -12.53 -16.24 -7.49
N ALA A 292 -11.89 -17.40 -7.68
CA ALA A 292 -12.52 -18.54 -8.35
C ALA A 292 -13.76 -19.06 -7.59
N ARG A 293 -13.73 -19.05 -6.25
CA ARG A 293 -14.87 -19.47 -5.43
C ARG A 293 -16.04 -18.48 -5.48
N LEU A 294 -15.77 -17.18 -5.56
CA LEU A 294 -16.83 -16.19 -5.76
C LEU A 294 -17.49 -16.38 -7.14
N VAL A 295 -16.70 -16.61 -8.18
CA VAL A 295 -17.22 -16.93 -9.52
C VAL A 295 -18.09 -18.20 -9.47
N GLU A 296 -17.63 -19.26 -8.82
CA GLU A 296 -18.38 -20.51 -8.67
C GLU A 296 -19.72 -20.29 -7.94
N LEU A 297 -19.75 -19.51 -6.86
CA LEU A 297 -20.97 -19.18 -6.15
C LEU A 297 -21.94 -18.39 -7.04
N ALA A 298 -21.44 -17.36 -7.71
CA ALA A 298 -22.23 -16.52 -8.62
C ALA A 298 -22.82 -17.35 -9.77
N ASP A 299 -22.04 -18.20 -10.41
CA ASP A 299 -22.47 -19.08 -11.50
C ASP A 299 -23.50 -20.12 -11.03
N THR A 300 -23.27 -20.70 -9.85
CA THR A 300 -24.20 -21.69 -9.26
C THR A 300 -25.58 -21.09 -9.02
N LEU A 301 -25.62 -19.83 -8.58
CA LEU A 301 -26.85 -19.10 -8.28
C LEU A 301 -27.35 -18.27 -9.46
N GLN A 302 -26.54 -18.02 -10.49
CA GLN A 302 -26.78 -17.00 -11.51
C GLN A 302 -27.18 -15.65 -10.87
N ALA A 303 -26.40 -15.23 -9.88
CA ALA A 303 -26.65 -14.06 -9.04
C ALA A 303 -25.82 -12.86 -9.50
N ALA A 304 -26.38 -11.65 -9.34
CA ALA A 304 -25.63 -10.42 -9.58
C ALA A 304 -24.44 -10.29 -8.60
N VAL A 305 -23.30 -9.90 -9.11
CA VAL A 305 -22.13 -9.55 -8.30
C VAL A 305 -21.82 -8.07 -8.44
N VAL A 306 -21.60 -7.42 -7.32
CA VAL A 306 -21.08 -6.04 -7.25
C VAL A 306 -19.74 -6.08 -6.53
N ASP A 307 -18.66 -5.88 -7.29
CA ASP A 307 -17.32 -5.68 -6.74
C ASP A 307 -17.15 -4.21 -6.35
N GLN A 308 -16.83 -3.94 -5.08
CA GLN A 308 -16.55 -2.59 -4.59
C GLN A 308 -15.15 -2.07 -4.97
N LYS A 309 -14.39 -2.87 -5.70
CA LYS A 309 -13.14 -2.47 -6.39
C LYS A 309 -11.96 -2.17 -5.45
N ARG A 310 -11.98 -2.70 -4.21
CA ARG A 310 -10.82 -2.60 -3.29
C ARG A 310 -9.71 -3.58 -3.64
N ARG A 311 -10.04 -4.62 -4.38
CA ARG A 311 -9.13 -5.60 -4.98
C ARG A 311 -9.84 -6.32 -6.12
N MET A 312 -9.16 -7.23 -6.80
CA MET A 312 -9.75 -8.04 -7.86
C MET A 312 -10.60 -9.18 -7.26
N ASN A 313 -11.89 -8.94 -7.02
CA ASN A 313 -12.78 -9.96 -6.47
C ASN A 313 -13.54 -10.74 -7.57
N PHE A 314 -13.84 -10.08 -8.70
CA PHE A 314 -14.66 -10.67 -9.76
C PHE A 314 -14.22 -10.21 -11.15
N PRO A 315 -14.26 -11.07 -12.20
CA PRO A 315 -13.84 -10.69 -13.54
C PRO A 315 -14.73 -9.59 -14.15
N THR A 316 -14.11 -8.52 -14.65
CA THR A 316 -14.83 -7.32 -15.17
C THR A 316 -15.66 -7.58 -16.43
N ARG A 317 -15.47 -8.72 -17.10
CA ARG A 317 -16.22 -9.14 -18.31
C ARG A 317 -17.16 -10.31 -18.05
N HIS A 318 -17.28 -10.73 -16.81
CA HIS A 318 -18.20 -11.80 -16.45
C HIS A 318 -19.65 -11.35 -16.64
N PRO A 319 -20.54 -12.18 -17.25
CA PRO A 319 -21.92 -11.77 -17.50
C PRO A 319 -22.73 -11.35 -16.27
N LEU A 320 -22.35 -11.86 -15.11
CA LEU A 320 -23.00 -11.55 -13.83
C LEU A 320 -22.43 -10.33 -13.11
N ASP A 321 -21.35 -9.70 -13.64
CA ASP A 321 -20.80 -8.47 -13.07
C ASP A 321 -21.77 -7.30 -13.30
N GLN A 322 -22.25 -6.73 -12.21
CA GLN A 322 -23.12 -5.56 -12.17
C GLN A 322 -22.49 -4.36 -11.47
N SER A 323 -21.17 -4.39 -11.26
CA SER A 323 -20.41 -3.35 -10.53
C SER A 323 -20.59 -1.94 -11.11
N ASN A 324 -20.71 -1.83 -12.43
CA ASN A 324 -20.94 -0.55 -13.10
C ASN A 324 -22.41 -0.06 -13.03
N ARG A 325 -23.31 -0.88 -12.48
CA ARG A 325 -24.74 -0.61 -12.27
C ARG A 325 -25.17 -0.88 -10.83
N SER A 326 -24.26 -0.81 -9.88
CA SER A 326 -24.46 -1.18 -8.48
C SER A 326 -25.73 -0.57 -7.87
N ALA A 327 -26.00 0.71 -8.12
CA ALA A 327 -27.22 1.37 -7.59
C ALA A 327 -28.52 0.71 -8.07
N ALA A 328 -28.60 0.32 -9.35
CA ALA A 328 -29.75 -0.39 -9.88
C ALA A 328 -29.85 -1.82 -9.35
N ALA A 329 -28.71 -2.52 -9.28
CA ALA A 329 -28.67 -3.86 -8.70
C ALA A 329 -29.16 -3.89 -7.25
N TYR A 330 -28.73 -2.91 -6.43
CA TYR A 330 -29.19 -2.79 -5.05
C TYR A 330 -30.68 -2.43 -4.92
N ALA A 331 -31.19 -1.53 -5.80
CA ALA A 331 -32.57 -1.13 -5.78
C ALA A 331 -33.55 -2.28 -6.08
N ASP A 332 -33.15 -3.23 -6.92
CA ASP A 332 -33.97 -4.38 -7.31
C ASP A 332 -33.80 -5.60 -6.38
N ALA A 333 -32.78 -5.59 -5.51
CA ALA A 333 -32.43 -6.71 -4.66
C ALA A 333 -33.51 -7.03 -3.61
N ASP A 334 -33.83 -8.30 -3.41
CA ASP A 334 -34.60 -8.83 -2.28
C ASP A 334 -33.70 -9.43 -1.19
N LEU A 335 -32.44 -9.75 -1.55
CA LEU A 335 -31.38 -10.18 -0.66
C LEU A 335 -30.06 -9.55 -1.05
N ILE A 336 -29.35 -8.94 -0.08
CA ILE A 336 -27.99 -8.45 -0.25
C ILE A 336 -27.07 -9.18 0.71
N VAL A 337 -26.00 -9.77 0.16
CA VAL A 337 -24.98 -10.48 0.93
C VAL A 337 -23.65 -9.72 0.81
N GLY A 338 -23.23 -9.09 1.88
CA GLY A 338 -21.91 -8.43 1.98
C GLY A 338 -20.83 -9.42 2.40
N LEU A 339 -19.79 -9.52 1.58
CA LEU A 339 -18.63 -10.39 1.76
C LEU A 339 -17.38 -9.52 1.99
N GLU A 340 -16.94 -9.43 3.24
CA GLU A 340 -15.86 -8.56 3.71
C GLU A 340 -16.06 -7.07 3.36
N VAL A 341 -17.31 -6.59 3.39
CA VAL A 341 -17.68 -5.22 3.03
C VAL A 341 -17.36 -4.27 4.16
N GLY A 342 -16.55 -3.24 3.89
CA GLY A 342 -16.17 -2.21 4.86
C GLY A 342 -17.26 -1.16 5.09
N ASP A 343 -17.94 -0.69 4.03
CA ASP A 343 -19.10 0.22 4.12
C ASP A 343 -20.40 -0.45 3.72
N PHE A 344 -20.96 -1.25 4.60
CA PHE A 344 -22.24 -1.90 4.33
C PHE A 344 -23.44 -0.98 4.53
N PHE A 345 -23.28 0.10 5.29
CA PHE A 345 -24.34 1.11 5.45
C PHE A 345 -24.60 1.87 4.14
N GLY A 346 -23.56 2.14 3.34
CA GLY A 346 -23.65 2.78 2.03
C GLY A 346 -24.38 1.96 0.97
N VAL A 347 -24.56 0.66 1.18
CA VAL A 347 -25.29 -0.26 0.27
C VAL A 347 -26.79 -0.09 0.48
N ARG A 348 -27.45 0.68 -0.40
CA ARG A 348 -28.88 1.02 -0.29
C ARG A 348 -29.74 0.00 -1.05
N SER A 349 -30.64 -0.68 -0.32
CA SER A 349 -31.63 -1.60 -0.87
C SER A 349 -33.06 -1.07 -0.80
N LYS A 350 -33.98 -1.73 -1.51
CA LYS A 350 -35.41 -1.47 -1.35
C LYS A 350 -35.90 -1.85 0.05
N PRO A 351 -36.98 -1.23 0.56
CA PRO A 351 -37.60 -1.62 1.83
C PRO A 351 -37.99 -3.12 1.83
N GLY A 352 -37.67 -3.83 2.92
CA GLY A 352 -37.97 -5.25 3.09
C GLY A 352 -36.95 -6.23 2.45
N ALA A 353 -35.93 -5.74 1.75
CA ALA A 353 -34.83 -6.60 1.32
C ALA A 353 -34.03 -7.09 2.53
N LYS A 354 -33.75 -8.39 2.55
CA LYS A 354 -32.89 -9.00 3.57
C LYS A 354 -31.44 -8.61 3.37
N ARG A 355 -30.72 -8.46 4.47
CA ARG A 355 -29.29 -8.09 4.48
C ARG A 355 -28.49 -9.10 5.29
N VAL A 356 -27.41 -9.62 4.73
CA VAL A 356 -26.49 -10.53 5.41
C VAL A 356 -25.08 -9.94 5.34
N SER A 357 -24.39 -9.88 6.47
CA SER A 357 -22.97 -9.52 6.55
C SER A 357 -22.14 -10.73 6.92
N MET A 358 -21.09 -11.01 6.16
CA MET A 358 -20.06 -12.00 6.48
C MET A 358 -18.71 -11.30 6.45
N THR A 359 -18.10 -11.15 7.60
CA THR A 359 -16.82 -10.41 7.72
C THR A 359 -15.97 -10.89 8.88
N ALA A 360 -14.66 -10.96 8.65
CA ALA A 360 -13.68 -11.22 9.70
C ALA A 360 -13.48 -10.00 10.63
N ASN A 361 -13.95 -8.80 10.28
CA ASN A 361 -13.85 -7.64 11.15
C ASN A 361 -14.54 -7.84 12.50
N ASP A 362 -15.65 -8.55 12.52
CA ASP A 362 -16.38 -8.84 13.75
C ASP A 362 -15.56 -9.68 14.78
N LEU A 363 -14.44 -10.27 14.34
CA LEU A 363 -13.50 -11.01 15.17
C LEU A 363 -12.42 -10.12 15.81
N PHE A 364 -12.34 -8.86 15.42
CA PHE A 364 -11.32 -7.95 15.89
C PHE A 364 -11.95 -6.68 16.47
N SER A 365 -11.93 -6.58 17.79
CA SER A 365 -12.64 -5.54 18.54
C SER A 365 -11.95 -4.17 18.57
N ARG A 366 -10.72 -4.03 18.06
CA ARG A 366 -10.04 -2.74 18.05
C ARG A 366 -10.68 -1.85 16.99
N SER A 367 -10.96 -0.61 17.37
CA SER A 367 -11.53 0.38 16.46
C SER A 367 -10.74 0.50 15.18
N ASN A 368 -11.44 0.35 14.07
CA ASN A 368 -10.96 0.69 12.74
C ASN A 368 -11.69 1.94 12.32
N TYR A 369 -11.02 2.92 11.74
CA TYR A 369 -11.67 4.14 11.26
C TYR A 369 -12.78 3.86 10.25
N GLN A 370 -12.67 2.77 9.49
CA GLN A 370 -13.73 2.32 8.59
C GLN A 370 -14.97 1.81 9.32
N GLU A 371 -14.82 1.31 10.54
CA GLU A 371 -15.94 0.85 11.38
C GLU A 371 -16.60 1.99 12.18
N PHE A 372 -16.06 3.20 12.17
CA PHE A 372 -16.75 4.40 12.68
C PHE A 372 -17.89 4.88 11.81
N GLN A 373 -18.22 4.12 10.78
CA GLN A 373 -19.41 4.36 9.98
C GLN A 373 -20.69 4.07 10.78
N ARG A 374 -21.81 4.49 10.23
CA ARG A 374 -23.10 4.19 10.83
C ARG A 374 -23.30 2.69 10.88
N PHE A 375 -23.79 2.20 12.02
CA PHE A 375 -24.06 0.77 12.21
C PHE A 375 -25.16 0.31 11.24
N PRO A 376 -24.92 -0.69 10.37
CA PRO A 376 -25.91 -1.20 9.44
C PRO A 376 -26.78 -2.25 10.14
N ASP A 377 -28.10 -2.16 10.00
CA ASP A 377 -28.97 -3.25 10.37
C ASP A 377 -28.84 -4.41 9.39
N VAL A 378 -28.65 -5.62 9.91
CA VAL A 378 -28.57 -6.85 9.12
C VAL A 378 -29.47 -7.95 9.72
N ASP A 379 -30.04 -8.79 8.87
CA ASP A 379 -30.89 -9.91 9.29
C ASP A 379 -30.07 -11.13 9.74
N LEU A 380 -28.82 -11.26 9.23
CA LEU A 380 -27.90 -12.30 9.62
C LEU A 380 -26.47 -11.74 9.57
N ALA A 381 -25.75 -11.83 10.71
CA ALA A 381 -24.34 -11.51 10.82
C ALA A 381 -23.53 -12.80 11.00
N ILE A 382 -22.45 -12.96 10.23
CA ILE A 382 -21.55 -14.12 10.29
C ILE A 382 -20.14 -13.59 10.53
N ALA A 383 -19.66 -13.72 11.77
CA ALA A 383 -18.31 -13.34 12.19
C ALA A 383 -17.30 -14.40 11.70
N ALA A 384 -16.83 -14.26 10.46
CA ALA A 384 -15.95 -15.23 9.82
C ALA A 384 -15.20 -14.63 8.65
N ASP A 385 -14.11 -15.29 8.27
CA ASP A 385 -13.42 -15.04 7.00
C ASP A 385 -14.26 -15.52 5.84
N ALA A 386 -14.70 -14.60 5.00
CA ALA A 386 -15.61 -14.90 3.92
C ALA A 386 -14.95 -15.81 2.87
N GLU A 387 -13.67 -15.56 2.50
CA GLU A 387 -12.96 -16.44 1.54
C GLU A 387 -12.88 -17.89 2.03
N ALA A 388 -12.52 -18.09 3.30
CA ALA A 388 -12.44 -19.42 3.88
C ALA A 388 -13.82 -20.11 4.01
N THR A 389 -14.90 -19.32 4.08
CA THR A 389 -16.27 -19.82 4.23
C THR A 389 -16.93 -20.17 2.87
N LEU A 390 -16.50 -19.54 1.77
CA LEU A 390 -17.08 -19.76 0.44
C LEU A 390 -17.20 -21.25 0.04
N PRO A 391 -16.20 -22.14 0.26
CA PRO A 391 -16.35 -23.54 -0.15
C PRO A 391 -17.54 -24.24 0.52
N SER A 392 -17.74 -24.05 1.82
CA SER A 392 -18.87 -24.66 2.54
C SER A 392 -20.20 -24.04 2.15
N LEU A 393 -20.23 -22.74 1.87
CA LEU A 393 -21.43 -22.06 1.36
C LEU A 393 -21.84 -22.57 -0.02
N VAL A 394 -20.89 -22.70 -0.95
CA VAL A 394 -21.14 -23.24 -2.30
C VAL A 394 -21.75 -24.64 -2.23
N GLU A 395 -21.18 -25.51 -1.40
CA GLU A 395 -21.70 -26.88 -1.22
C GLU A 395 -23.10 -26.90 -0.58
N ALA A 396 -23.34 -26.02 0.42
CA ALA A 396 -24.67 -25.90 1.03
C ALA A 396 -25.72 -25.40 0.01
N VAL A 397 -25.37 -24.43 -0.81
CA VAL A 397 -26.23 -23.92 -1.90
C VAL A 397 -26.56 -25.03 -2.92
N LYS A 398 -25.54 -25.75 -3.43
CA LYS A 398 -25.71 -26.81 -4.43
C LYS A 398 -26.71 -27.91 -3.98
N ARG A 399 -26.69 -28.24 -2.68
CA ARG A 399 -27.61 -29.25 -2.11
C ARG A 399 -29.08 -28.83 -2.07
N LEU A 400 -29.35 -27.53 -2.10
CA LEU A 400 -30.70 -26.98 -1.98
C LEU A 400 -31.34 -26.64 -3.32
N ILE A 401 -30.58 -26.65 -4.43
CA ILE A 401 -31.10 -26.27 -5.76
C ILE A 401 -31.93 -27.38 -6.34
N THR A 402 -33.21 -27.09 -6.57
CA THR A 402 -34.13 -27.94 -7.34
C THR A 402 -34.07 -27.64 -8.84
N ASP A 403 -34.62 -28.49 -9.68
CA ASP A 403 -34.68 -28.27 -11.13
C ASP A 403 -35.50 -27.02 -11.50
N ASP A 404 -36.57 -26.72 -10.74
CA ASP A 404 -37.35 -25.50 -10.94
C ASP A 404 -36.52 -24.26 -10.61
N ARG A 405 -35.78 -24.28 -9.49
CA ARG A 405 -34.87 -23.16 -9.14
C ARG A 405 -33.76 -23.00 -10.15
N ARG A 406 -33.25 -24.11 -10.72
CA ARG A 406 -32.22 -24.08 -11.75
C ARG A 406 -32.71 -23.35 -13.01
N ARG A 407 -33.92 -23.64 -13.48
CA ARG A 407 -34.53 -22.93 -14.62
C ARG A 407 -34.72 -21.45 -14.33
N PHE A 408 -35.25 -21.12 -13.17
CA PHE A 408 -35.41 -19.74 -12.73
C PHE A 408 -34.08 -18.98 -12.70
N PHE A 409 -33.01 -19.61 -12.19
CA PHE A 409 -31.68 -19.02 -12.16
C PHE A 409 -31.13 -18.73 -13.55
N GLN A 410 -31.30 -19.66 -14.51
CA GLN A 410 -30.88 -19.48 -15.90
C GLN A 410 -31.57 -18.27 -16.57
N ASP A 411 -32.86 -18.09 -16.34
CA ASP A 411 -33.61 -16.94 -16.87
C ASP A 411 -33.09 -15.63 -16.27
N ARG A 412 -32.81 -15.62 -14.95
CA ARG A 412 -32.20 -14.47 -14.26
C ARG A 412 -30.82 -14.17 -14.82
N GLY A 413 -29.95 -15.17 -14.93
CA GLY A 413 -28.61 -15.04 -15.48
C GLY A 413 -28.58 -14.44 -16.88
N SER A 414 -29.52 -14.88 -17.75
CA SER A 414 -29.66 -14.36 -19.11
C SER A 414 -30.02 -12.87 -19.13
N LYS A 415 -30.89 -12.42 -18.20
CA LYS A 415 -31.23 -10.99 -18.05
C LYS A 415 -30.05 -10.18 -17.56
N LEU A 416 -29.32 -10.69 -16.58
CA LEU A 416 -28.11 -10.02 -16.05
C LEU A 416 -27.01 -9.91 -17.11
N ALA A 417 -26.81 -10.97 -17.90
CA ALA A 417 -25.83 -10.97 -19.00
C ALA A 417 -26.16 -9.89 -20.05
N LYS A 418 -27.45 -9.77 -20.45
CA LYS A 418 -27.87 -8.71 -21.36
C LYS A 418 -27.60 -7.32 -20.77
N THR A 419 -27.98 -7.13 -19.52
CA THR A 419 -27.80 -5.85 -18.81
C THR A 419 -26.32 -5.47 -18.68
N HIS A 420 -25.45 -6.45 -18.41
CA HIS A 420 -24.00 -6.25 -18.39
C HIS A 420 -23.49 -5.81 -19.76
N GLN A 421 -23.91 -6.49 -20.85
CA GLN A 421 -23.50 -6.15 -22.20
C GLN A 421 -23.94 -4.72 -22.59
N ASP A 422 -25.19 -4.34 -22.28
CA ASP A 422 -25.72 -2.99 -22.50
C ASP A 422 -24.88 -1.93 -21.75
N ALA A 423 -24.47 -2.25 -20.51
CA ALA A 423 -23.60 -1.36 -19.71
C ALA A 423 -22.19 -1.23 -20.31
N LEU A 424 -21.59 -2.31 -20.82
CA LEU A 424 -20.30 -2.26 -21.48
C LEU A 424 -20.34 -1.36 -22.75
N GLU A 425 -21.41 -1.44 -23.51
CA GLU A 425 -21.59 -0.64 -24.71
C GLU A 425 -21.78 0.84 -24.38
N ALA A 426 -22.58 1.16 -23.37
CA ALA A 426 -22.72 2.52 -22.85
C ALA A 426 -21.38 3.11 -22.35
N MET A 427 -20.54 2.30 -21.69
CA MET A 427 -19.22 2.75 -21.27
C MET A 427 -18.27 2.99 -22.41
N ARG A 428 -18.26 2.16 -23.46
CA ARG A 428 -17.46 2.40 -24.67
C ARG A 428 -17.89 3.71 -25.36
N THR A 429 -19.20 3.95 -25.47
CA THR A 429 -19.73 5.20 -25.99
C THR A 429 -19.28 6.39 -25.13
N ALA A 430 -19.40 6.29 -23.80
CA ALA A 430 -18.93 7.35 -22.90
C ALA A 430 -17.43 7.61 -23.03
N ALA A 431 -16.61 6.59 -23.24
CA ALA A 431 -15.18 6.73 -23.42
C ALA A 431 -14.80 7.46 -24.72
N SER A 432 -15.68 7.47 -25.73
CA SER A 432 -15.43 8.16 -26.99
C SER A 432 -15.60 9.69 -26.92
N TYR A 433 -16.22 10.21 -25.86
CA TYR A 433 -16.31 11.65 -25.66
C TYR A 433 -14.94 12.26 -25.42
N ALA A 434 -14.64 13.39 -26.06
CA ALA A 434 -13.35 14.07 -26.00
C ALA A 434 -12.16 13.16 -26.39
N TRP A 435 -12.40 12.22 -27.32
CA TRP A 435 -11.39 11.22 -27.73
C TRP A 435 -10.12 11.85 -28.28
N ASP A 436 -10.25 12.88 -29.12
CA ASP A 436 -9.13 13.59 -29.75
C ASP A 436 -8.80 14.93 -29.06
N ALA A 437 -9.28 15.11 -27.84
CA ALA A 437 -9.03 16.34 -27.09
C ALA A 437 -7.58 16.44 -26.60
N SER A 438 -7.08 17.66 -26.54
CA SER A 438 -5.80 18.03 -25.90
C SER A 438 -6.11 19.12 -24.86
N PRO A 439 -5.74 18.91 -23.59
CA PRO A 439 -5.09 17.75 -22.99
C PRO A 439 -5.90 16.45 -23.11
N VAL A 440 -5.21 15.30 -22.96
CA VAL A 440 -5.76 13.97 -23.18
C VAL A 440 -6.87 13.63 -22.17
N SER A 441 -7.99 13.06 -22.60
CA SER A 441 -9.02 12.58 -21.66
C SER A 441 -8.53 11.33 -20.90
N THR A 442 -8.96 11.18 -19.64
CA THR A 442 -8.59 10.00 -18.81
C THR A 442 -9.10 8.69 -19.43
N ALA A 443 -10.21 8.73 -20.17
CA ALA A 443 -10.73 7.58 -20.92
C ALA A 443 -9.77 7.19 -22.06
N ARG A 444 -9.33 8.18 -22.87
CA ARG A 444 -8.35 7.94 -23.95
C ARG A 444 -7.03 7.42 -23.41
N MET A 445 -6.50 8.03 -22.34
CA MET A 445 -5.28 7.56 -21.69
C MET A 445 -5.39 6.08 -21.27
N SER A 446 -6.50 5.72 -20.63
CA SER A 446 -6.72 4.34 -20.19
C SER A 446 -6.86 3.36 -21.35
N ALA A 447 -7.52 3.76 -22.44
CA ALA A 447 -7.70 2.95 -23.64
C ALA A 447 -6.39 2.73 -24.42
N GLU A 448 -5.57 3.78 -24.56
CA GLU A 448 -4.25 3.68 -25.21
C GLU A 448 -3.31 2.78 -24.41
N LEU A 449 -3.25 2.96 -23.10
CA LEU A 449 -2.47 2.08 -22.23
C LEU A 449 -2.90 0.63 -22.40
N TRP A 450 -4.21 0.35 -22.33
CA TRP A 450 -4.75 -1.00 -22.56
C TRP A 450 -4.36 -1.57 -23.91
N GLY A 451 -4.42 -0.75 -24.96
CA GLY A 451 -4.02 -1.15 -26.29
C GLY A 451 -2.58 -1.69 -26.37
N GLN A 452 -1.66 -1.15 -25.56
CA GLN A 452 -0.26 -1.50 -25.56
C GLN A 452 0.09 -2.69 -24.65
N ILE A 453 -0.71 -2.94 -23.59
CA ILE A 453 -0.35 -3.96 -22.57
C ILE A 453 -1.25 -5.21 -22.58
N LYS A 454 -2.39 -5.20 -23.25
CA LYS A 454 -3.40 -6.27 -23.19
C LYS A 454 -2.92 -7.66 -23.60
N SER A 455 -1.82 -7.76 -24.35
CA SER A 455 -1.20 -9.01 -24.76
C SER A 455 -0.14 -9.53 -23.80
N GLU A 456 0.24 -8.73 -22.80
CA GLU A 456 1.21 -9.08 -21.77
C GLU A 456 0.51 -9.76 -20.58
N ASP A 457 1.27 -10.43 -19.71
CA ASP A 457 0.81 -10.75 -18.35
C ASP A 457 1.11 -9.56 -17.45
N TRP A 458 0.11 -8.79 -17.11
CA TRP A 458 0.26 -7.48 -16.46
C TRP A 458 -0.41 -7.42 -15.09
N SER A 459 -0.02 -6.44 -14.28
CA SER A 459 -0.57 -6.15 -12.96
C SER A 459 -0.67 -4.63 -12.78
N LEU A 460 -1.86 -4.13 -12.43
CA LEU A 460 -2.14 -2.71 -12.24
C LEU A 460 -2.18 -2.33 -10.76
N VAL A 461 -1.44 -1.30 -10.42
CA VAL A 461 -1.56 -0.53 -9.17
C VAL A 461 -2.07 0.86 -9.51
N SER A 462 -3.19 1.28 -8.95
CA SER A 462 -3.73 2.62 -9.16
C SER A 462 -4.90 2.91 -8.23
N ASP A 463 -4.97 4.11 -7.72
CA ASP A 463 -6.18 4.69 -7.16
C ASP A 463 -7.11 5.13 -8.30
N VAL A 464 -7.72 4.14 -8.94
CA VAL A 464 -8.49 4.30 -10.18
C VAL A 464 -9.67 5.28 -10.10
N ILE A 465 -10.08 5.66 -8.88
CA ILE A 465 -11.09 6.70 -8.64
C ILE A 465 -10.68 8.04 -9.26
N PHE A 466 -9.39 8.37 -9.23
CA PHE A 466 -8.87 9.64 -9.76
C PHE A 466 -8.82 9.69 -11.29
N VAL A 467 -8.93 8.54 -11.94
CA VAL A 467 -9.11 8.45 -13.41
C VAL A 467 -10.53 7.96 -13.78
N SER A 468 -11.52 8.28 -12.96
CA SER A 468 -12.94 7.93 -13.16
C SER A 468 -13.18 6.44 -13.41
N TRP A 469 -12.42 5.57 -12.79
CA TRP A 469 -12.54 4.11 -12.90
C TRP A 469 -12.32 3.54 -14.31
N TRP A 470 -11.77 4.31 -15.27
CA TRP A 470 -11.69 3.89 -16.66
C TRP A 470 -10.96 2.56 -16.87
N PRO A 471 -9.86 2.22 -16.17
CA PRO A 471 -9.27 0.89 -16.31
C PRO A 471 -10.27 -0.24 -16.01
N LEU A 472 -11.01 -0.16 -14.90
CA LEU A 472 -12.01 -1.16 -14.52
C LEU A 472 -13.23 -1.20 -15.46
N ARG A 473 -13.51 -0.10 -16.16
CA ARG A 473 -14.60 -0.01 -17.15
C ARG A 473 -14.20 -0.55 -18.51
N LEU A 474 -12.96 -0.30 -18.95
CA LEU A 474 -12.53 -0.58 -20.32
C LEU A 474 -11.70 -1.86 -20.46
N TRP A 475 -10.94 -2.27 -19.42
CA TRP A 475 -10.02 -3.40 -19.52
C TRP A 475 -10.72 -4.73 -19.20
N ALA A 476 -10.26 -5.80 -19.84
CA ALA A 476 -10.67 -7.16 -19.46
C ALA A 476 -9.75 -7.67 -18.35
N MET A 477 -10.25 -7.63 -17.13
CA MET A 477 -9.55 -8.13 -15.94
C MET A 477 -10.18 -9.42 -15.50
N ASP A 478 -9.42 -10.51 -15.45
CA ASP A 478 -9.89 -11.86 -15.11
C ASP A 478 -8.95 -12.65 -14.21
N LYS A 479 -7.73 -12.11 -13.96
CA LYS A 479 -6.75 -12.72 -13.06
C LYS A 479 -6.65 -11.93 -11.76
N HIS A 480 -6.45 -12.61 -10.65
CA HIS A 480 -6.32 -12.01 -9.33
C HIS A 480 -5.28 -10.88 -9.28
N HIS A 481 -4.14 -11.04 -9.96
CA HIS A 481 -3.08 -10.04 -10.00
C HIS A 481 -3.29 -8.89 -11.00
N HIS A 482 -4.35 -8.91 -11.81
CA HIS A 482 -4.62 -7.82 -12.76
C HIS A 482 -4.90 -6.49 -12.08
N TYR A 483 -5.48 -6.50 -10.88
CA TYR A 483 -5.71 -5.29 -10.11
C TYR A 483 -5.55 -5.56 -8.62
N ILE A 484 -4.57 -4.93 -7.99
CA ILE A 484 -4.31 -5.14 -6.57
C ILE A 484 -5.07 -4.20 -5.63
N GLY A 485 -5.91 -3.32 -6.20
CA GLY A 485 -6.74 -2.40 -5.43
C GLY A 485 -6.08 -1.07 -5.10
N ASP A 486 -6.84 -0.22 -4.41
CA ASP A 486 -6.40 1.06 -3.90
C ASP A 486 -5.71 0.96 -2.51
N SER A 487 -5.43 2.11 -1.90
CA SER A 487 -4.75 2.20 -0.60
C SER A 487 -5.60 1.72 0.58
N GLY A 488 -6.92 1.64 0.41
CA GLY A 488 -7.85 1.34 1.50
C GLY A 488 -8.20 2.54 2.37
N GLY A 489 -7.22 3.35 2.77
CA GLY A 489 -7.38 4.53 3.60
C GLY A 489 -7.49 5.85 2.81
N TYR A 490 -7.22 5.81 1.51
CA TYR A 490 -7.14 7.00 0.63
C TYR A 490 -6.13 8.05 1.08
N GLY A 491 -5.13 7.64 1.86
CA GLY A 491 -3.98 8.48 2.13
C GLY A 491 -3.15 8.70 0.87
N VAL A 492 -2.71 9.94 0.65
CA VAL A 492 -1.80 10.26 -0.45
C VAL A 492 -0.39 9.77 -0.16
N GLY A 493 0.36 9.43 -1.21
CA GLY A 493 1.69 8.81 -1.11
C GLY A 493 1.70 7.29 -1.30
N TYR A 494 0.54 6.66 -1.56
CA TYR A 494 0.43 5.22 -1.74
C TYR A 494 0.84 4.73 -3.14
N GLY A 495 0.37 5.40 -4.19
CA GLY A 495 0.36 4.88 -5.56
C GLY A 495 1.70 4.35 -6.04
N LEU A 496 2.73 5.21 -6.06
CA LEU A 496 4.05 4.84 -6.57
C LEU A 496 4.80 3.84 -5.68
N PRO A 497 4.91 4.01 -4.34
CA PRO A 497 5.58 3.03 -3.50
C PRO A 497 4.94 1.63 -3.57
N ALA A 498 3.61 1.54 -3.50
CA ALA A 498 2.91 0.27 -3.64
C ALA A 498 3.17 -0.38 -5.01
N ALA A 499 3.24 0.43 -6.08
CA ALA A 499 3.57 -0.06 -7.41
C ALA A 499 5.01 -0.60 -7.48
N VAL A 500 5.99 0.07 -6.87
CA VAL A 500 7.38 -0.40 -6.80
C VAL A 500 7.47 -1.71 -6.02
N GLY A 501 6.81 -1.82 -4.87
CA GLY A 501 6.76 -3.06 -4.09
C GLY A 501 6.07 -4.21 -4.82
N ALA A 502 4.95 -3.95 -5.50
CA ALA A 502 4.26 -4.92 -6.34
C ALA A 502 5.12 -5.34 -7.55
N ALA A 503 5.84 -4.40 -8.17
CA ALA A 503 6.74 -4.68 -9.29
C ALA A 503 7.92 -5.57 -8.86
N LEU A 504 8.48 -5.34 -7.67
CA LEU A 504 9.52 -6.20 -7.10
C LEU A 504 9.00 -7.64 -6.91
N ALA A 505 7.78 -7.80 -6.39
CA ALA A 505 7.13 -9.09 -6.26
C ALA A 505 6.83 -9.74 -7.63
N ASN A 506 6.31 -8.97 -8.58
CA ASN A 506 5.95 -9.46 -9.91
C ASN A 506 7.15 -9.86 -10.77
N LYS A 507 8.34 -9.31 -10.49
CA LYS A 507 9.59 -9.58 -11.23
C LYS A 507 9.86 -11.07 -11.35
N LYS A 508 9.66 -11.85 -10.28
CA LYS A 508 9.87 -13.30 -10.27
C LYS A 508 8.86 -14.10 -11.11
N TYR A 509 7.70 -13.49 -11.40
CA TYR A 509 6.66 -14.09 -12.24
C TYR A 509 6.73 -13.63 -13.70
N GLY A 510 7.65 -12.72 -14.03
CA GLY A 510 7.78 -12.16 -15.38
C GLY A 510 6.60 -11.28 -15.80
N ARG A 511 5.88 -10.67 -14.84
CA ARG A 511 4.71 -9.82 -15.10
C ARG A 511 5.10 -8.38 -15.35
N LEU A 512 4.41 -7.75 -16.30
CA LEU A 512 4.52 -6.31 -16.55
C LEU A 512 3.75 -5.55 -15.47
N SER A 513 4.47 -4.89 -14.55
CA SER A 513 3.85 -4.03 -13.55
C SER A 513 3.57 -2.65 -14.12
N VAL A 514 2.35 -2.18 -13.88
CA VAL A 514 1.82 -0.92 -14.39
C VAL A 514 1.26 -0.09 -13.24
N ASN A 515 1.60 1.20 -13.22
CA ASN A 515 1.05 2.19 -12.32
C ASN A 515 0.39 3.33 -13.13
N ILE A 516 -0.81 3.73 -12.75
CA ILE A 516 -1.38 5.02 -13.17
C ILE A 516 -1.29 5.93 -11.96
N GLN A 517 -0.44 6.95 -12.06
CA GLN A 517 -0.01 7.79 -10.96
C GLN A 517 -0.57 9.20 -11.07
N ASN A 518 -1.16 9.71 -9.98
CA ASN A 518 -1.65 11.08 -9.93
C ASN A 518 -0.49 12.04 -9.65
N ASP A 519 -0.55 13.22 -10.24
CA ASP A 519 0.48 14.25 -10.18
C ASP A 519 0.77 14.73 -8.74
N GLY A 520 -0.26 15.15 -8.01
CA GLY A 520 -0.10 15.60 -6.63
C GLY A 520 0.32 14.50 -5.66
N ASP A 521 -0.18 13.27 -5.87
CA ASP A 521 0.16 12.10 -5.04
C ASP A 521 1.65 11.72 -5.16
N LEU A 522 2.21 11.77 -6.38
CA LEU A 522 3.63 11.48 -6.59
C LEU A 522 4.53 12.44 -5.79
N MET A 523 4.12 13.69 -5.61
CA MET A 523 4.94 14.68 -4.91
C MET A 523 5.10 14.44 -3.41
N PHE A 524 4.33 13.56 -2.81
CA PHE A 524 4.55 13.11 -1.42
C PHE A 524 5.75 12.16 -1.32
N VAL A 525 5.96 11.32 -2.34
CA VAL A 525 6.90 10.19 -2.31
C VAL A 525 7.77 10.05 -3.56
N PRO A 526 8.27 11.15 -4.14
CA PRO A 526 8.99 11.09 -5.42
C PRO A 526 10.26 10.24 -5.35
N GLY A 527 10.86 10.07 -4.16
CA GLY A 527 12.03 9.23 -3.94
C GLY A 527 11.82 7.75 -4.27
N ALA A 528 10.58 7.27 -4.40
CA ALA A 528 10.30 5.91 -4.86
C ALA A 528 10.73 5.67 -6.31
N LEU A 529 10.81 6.72 -7.14
CA LEU A 529 11.41 6.64 -8.49
C LEU A 529 12.89 6.25 -8.40
N TRP A 530 13.64 6.89 -7.50
CA TRP A 530 15.04 6.56 -7.28
C TRP A 530 15.21 5.13 -6.77
N THR A 531 14.40 4.70 -5.80
CA THR A 531 14.42 3.32 -5.29
C THR A 531 14.18 2.30 -6.42
N ALA A 532 13.21 2.54 -7.30
CA ALA A 532 12.94 1.68 -8.44
C ALA A 532 14.13 1.59 -9.41
N ALA A 533 14.76 2.74 -9.73
CA ALA A 533 15.92 2.77 -10.62
C ALA A 533 17.14 2.10 -9.98
N HIS A 534 17.41 2.40 -8.70
CA HIS A 534 18.57 1.88 -7.98
C HIS A 534 18.56 0.34 -7.87
N HIS A 535 17.40 -0.23 -7.61
CA HIS A 535 17.23 -1.68 -7.46
C HIS A 535 16.77 -2.38 -8.74
N HIS A 536 16.80 -1.71 -9.91
CA HIS A 536 16.35 -2.26 -11.19
C HIS A 536 15.00 -2.97 -11.11
N ILE A 537 14.01 -2.25 -10.57
CA ILE A 537 12.64 -2.75 -10.43
C ILE A 537 11.84 -2.30 -11.65
N PRO A 538 11.47 -3.23 -12.55
CA PRO A 538 10.79 -2.89 -13.80
C PRO A 538 9.34 -2.46 -13.52
N LEU A 539 9.05 -1.19 -13.76
CA LEU A 539 7.73 -0.58 -13.52
C LEU A 539 7.40 0.41 -14.63
N LEU A 540 6.22 0.27 -15.25
CA LEU A 540 5.64 1.26 -16.14
C LEU A 540 4.75 2.22 -15.35
N THR A 541 5.14 3.48 -15.25
CA THR A 541 4.33 4.55 -14.63
C THR A 541 3.76 5.46 -15.70
N ILE A 542 2.44 5.62 -15.72
CA ILE A 542 1.73 6.59 -16.56
C ILE A 542 1.18 7.69 -15.65
N MET A 543 1.67 8.91 -15.82
CA MET A 543 1.20 10.05 -15.05
C MET A 543 -0.17 10.53 -15.55
N HIS A 544 -1.13 10.64 -14.65
CA HIS A 544 -2.33 11.45 -14.80
C HIS A 544 -2.01 12.86 -14.29
N ASN A 545 -1.45 13.70 -15.18
CA ASN A 545 -1.00 15.04 -14.86
C ASN A 545 -2.06 16.07 -15.26
N ASN A 546 -2.96 16.37 -14.34
CA ASN A 546 -3.98 17.43 -14.50
C ASN A 546 -3.56 18.77 -13.86
N ARG A 547 -2.33 18.86 -13.33
CA ARG A 547 -1.73 20.03 -12.70
C ARG A 547 -2.51 20.58 -11.50
N ALA A 548 -3.17 19.70 -10.76
CA ALA A 548 -3.95 20.11 -9.60
C ALA A 548 -4.25 18.97 -8.62
N TYR A 549 -4.43 19.30 -7.36
CA TYR A 549 -5.21 18.51 -6.41
C TYR A 549 -6.70 18.64 -6.80
N HIS A 550 -7.10 17.99 -7.89
CA HIS A 550 -8.39 18.26 -8.54
C HIS A 550 -9.59 17.80 -7.70
N GLN A 551 -9.44 16.80 -6.86
CA GLN A 551 -10.47 16.42 -5.89
C GLN A 551 -10.82 17.62 -4.99
N GLU A 552 -9.81 18.34 -4.51
CA GLU A 552 -9.99 19.50 -3.65
C GLU A 552 -10.60 20.68 -4.40
N VAL A 553 -10.27 20.87 -5.68
CA VAL A 553 -10.95 21.85 -6.53
C VAL A 553 -12.45 21.61 -6.54
N MET A 554 -12.88 20.36 -6.74
CA MET A 554 -14.29 19.97 -6.81
C MET A 554 -15.00 20.18 -5.46
N GLU A 555 -14.38 19.84 -4.35
CA GLU A 555 -14.98 20.03 -3.01
C GLU A 555 -15.11 21.53 -2.66
N VAL A 556 -14.10 22.35 -2.98
CA VAL A 556 -14.18 23.79 -2.80
C VAL A 556 -15.28 24.43 -3.68
N GLN A 557 -15.41 23.97 -4.95
CA GLN A 557 -16.50 24.40 -5.84
C GLN A 557 -17.87 24.04 -5.26
N LYS A 558 -18.03 22.82 -4.77
CA LYS A 558 -19.27 22.35 -4.14
C LYS A 558 -19.64 23.19 -2.93
N MET A 559 -18.69 23.52 -2.05
CA MET A 559 -18.92 24.39 -0.90
C MET A 559 -19.27 25.82 -1.33
N ALA A 560 -18.57 26.36 -2.33
CA ALA A 560 -18.88 27.69 -2.85
C ALA A 560 -20.33 27.77 -3.37
N LEU A 561 -20.77 26.76 -4.14
CA LEU A 561 -22.12 26.66 -4.67
C LEU A 561 -23.18 26.51 -3.56
N GLN A 562 -22.91 25.69 -2.53
CA GLN A 562 -23.80 25.53 -1.37
C GLN A 562 -23.99 26.84 -0.60
N HIS A 563 -22.96 27.68 -0.56
CA HIS A 563 -23.02 29.02 0.07
C HIS A 563 -23.52 30.14 -0.88
N GLY A 564 -23.93 29.79 -2.11
CA GLY A 564 -24.35 30.78 -3.10
C GLY A 564 -23.24 31.70 -3.57
N ARG A 565 -21.96 31.25 -3.50
CA ARG A 565 -20.78 32.00 -3.91
C ARG A 565 -20.29 31.52 -5.30
N GLY A 566 -19.51 32.38 -6.00
CA GLY A 566 -18.90 32.01 -7.28
C GLY A 566 -17.81 30.94 -7.11
N ALA A 567 -17.80 29.95 -8.02
CA ALA A 567 -16.85 28.83 -8.01
C ALA A 567 -15.51 29.14 -8.70
N THR A 568 -15.34 30.30 -9.36
CA THR A 568 -14.18 30.63 -10.20
C THR A 568 -12.84 30.68 -9.45
N ARG A 569 -12.87 30.89 -8.13
CA ARG A 569 -11.67 30.98 -7.28
C ARG A 569 -11.34 29.66 -6.57
N ALA A 570 -12.03 28.57 -6.83
CA ALA A 570 -11.83 27.28 -6.20
C ALA A 570 -10.46 26.64 -6.50
N SER A 571 -9.80 27.11 -7.57
CA SER A 571 -8.46 26.67 -7.94
C SER A 571 -7.31 27.29 -7.13
N ILE A 572 -7.60 28.31 -6.32
CA ILE A 572 -6.56 28.94 -5.47
C ILE A 572 -6.19 27.98 -4.34
N GLY A 573 -4.89 27.66 -4.24
CA GLY A 573 -4.35 26.73 -3.25
C GLY A 573 -4.43 25.25 -3.63
N THR A 574 -4.97 24.93 -4.82
CA THR A 574 -5.13 23.54 -5.29
C THR A 574 -4.40 23.25 -6.60
N LYS A 575 -3.94 24.26 -7.32
CA LYS A 575 -3.20 24.08 -8.57
C LYS A 575 -1.72 23.81 -8.35
N LEU A 576 -1.14 22.95 -9.19
CA LEU A 576 0.28 22.63 -9.32
C LEU A 576 0.84 23.26 -10.61
N GLU A 577 0.57 24.54 -10.77
CA GLU A 577 0.98 25.37 -11.90
C GLU A 577 1.79 26.57 -11.40
N ASP A 578 2.58 27.16 -12.26
CA ASP A 578 3.36 28.38 -12.03
C ASP A 578 4.41 28.27 -10.89
N PRO A 579 5.49 27.46 -11.08
CA PRO A 579 5.77 26.70 -12.31
C PRO A 579 5.08 25.32 -12.34
N PRO A 580 4.77 24.79 -13.54
CA PRO A 580 4.28 23.42 -13.68
C PRO A 580 5.42 22.43 -13.44
N ILE A 581 5.10 21.28 -12.84
CA ILE A 581 6.06 20.20 -12.63
C ILE A 581 6.22 19.40 -13.92
N ASP A 582 7.47 19.15 -14.33
CA ASP A 582 7.83 18.25 -15.43
C ASP A 582 8.22 16.89 -14.83
N TYR A 583 7.27 15.97 -14.83
CA TYR A 583 7.47 14.65 -14.20
C TYR A 583 8.40 13.76 -15.01
N ALA A 584 8.52 13.98 -16.32
CA ALA A 584 9.49 13.26 -17.15
C ALA A 584 10.93 13.64 -16.75
N LYS A 585 11.21 14.93 -16.55
CA LYS A 585 12.52 15.37 -16.08
C LYS A 585 12.78 14.96 -14.63
N LEU A 586 11.76 14.99 -13.77
CA LEU A 586 11.87 14.50 -12.40
C LEU A 586 12.28 13.02 -12.40
N ALA A 587 11.63 12.18 -13.20
CA ALA A 587 11.98 10.78 -13.37
C ALA A 587 13.42 10.59 -13.89
N GLN A 588 13.81 11.35 -14.91
CA GLN A 588 15.17 11.32 -15.47
C GLN A 588 16.23 11.69 -14.42
N SER A 589 15.97 12.69 -13.58
CA SER A 589 16.90 13.10 -12.52
C SER A 589 17.11 12.02 -11.45
N MET A 590 16.20 11.05 -11.35
CA MET A 590 16.24 9.91 -10.43
C MET A 590 16.66 8.59 -11.10
N GLY A 591 17.12 8.65 -12.36
CA GLY A 591 17.61 7.47 -13.09
C GLY A 591 16.51 6.63 -13.76
N VAL A 592 15.26 7.10 -13.79
CA VAL A 592 14.13 6.45 -14.46
C VAL A 592 14.02 6.98 -15.90
N HIS A 593 13.72 6.11 -16.86
CA HIS A 593 13.38 6.59 -18.22
C HIS A 593 12.13 7.45 -18.16
N GLY A 594 12.25 8.73 -18.51
CA GLY A 594 11.16 9.70 -18.49
C GLY A 594 10.84 10.20 -19.90
N GLU A 595 9.58 10.18 -20.29
CA GLU A 595 9.09 10.70 -21.57
C GLU A 595 7.86 11.59 -21.36
N GLY A 596 7.80 12.75 -22.03
CA GLY A 596 6.71 13.72 -21.92
C GLY A 596 7.20 15.14 -21.62
N PRO A 597 6.31 16.09 -21.27
CA PRO A 597 4.86 15.90 -21.12
C PRO A 597 4.13 15.75 -22.48
N ILE A 598 3.22 14.77 -22.56
CA ILE A 598 2.45 14.46 -23.75
C ILE A 598 1.06 15.07 -23.62
N SER A 599 0.66 15.92 -24.57
CA SER A 599 -0.66 16.56 -24.63
C SER A 599 -1.50 16.16 -25.85
N ASP A 600 -0.85 15.71 -26.93
CA ASP A 600 -1.53 15.22 -28.12
C ASP A 600 -1.82 13.72 -27.97
N PRO A 601 -3.09 13.29 -28.04
CA PRO A 601 -3.43 11.88 -27.89
C PRO A 601 -2.82 10.96 -28.95
N ARG A 602 -2.39 11.49 -30.11
CA ARG A 602 -1.75 10.72 -31.19
C ARG A 602 -0.34 10.26 -30.81
N ASP A 603 0.35 11.00 -29.95
CA ASP A 603 1.71 10.70 -29.52
C ASP A 603 1.74 9.70 -28.35
N LEU A 604 0.60 9.52 -27.67
CA LEU A 604 0.51 8.73 -26.43
C LEU A 604 0.81 7.23 -26.65
N GLY A 605 0.16 6.60 -27.62
CA GLY A 605 0.37 5.17 -27.90
C GLY A 605 1.82 4.84 -28.26
N PRO A 606 2.49 5.60 -29.17
CA PRO A 606 3.92 5.44 -29.45
C PRO A 606 4.82 5.59 -28.23
N ALA A 607 4.56 6.57 -27.35
CA ALA A 607 5.34 6.81 -26.14
C ALA A 607 5.19 5.65 -25.14
N ILE A 608 3.96 5.21 -24.88
CA ILE A 608 3.73 4.04 -24.00
C ILE A 608 4.46 2.81 -24.53
N ARG A 609 4.43 2.57 -25.85
CA ARG A 609 5.14 1.43 -26.45
C ARG A 609 6.64 1.47 -26.19
N ARG A 610 7.29 2.64 -26.35
CA ARG A 610 8.72 2.81 -26.04
C ARG A 610 8.99 2.55 -24.56
N ALA A 611 8.17 3.06 -23.68
CA ALA A 611 8.29 2.84 -22.25
C ALA A 611 8.11 1.36 -21.86
N VAL A 612 7.16 0.64 -22.48
CA VAL A 612 6.98 -0.81 -22.29
C VAL A 612 8.25 -1.57 -22.68
N GLU A 613 8.90 -1.22 -23.77
CA GLU A 613 10.17 -1.85 -24.18
C GLU A 613 11.32 -1.58 -23.19
N VAL A 614 11.32 -0.43 -22.51
CA VAL A 614 12.28 -0.15 -21.43
C VAL A 614 12.00 -1.07 -20.25
N VAL A 615 10.74 -1.19 -19.83
CA VAL A 615 10.36 -2.04 -18.69
C VAL A 615 10.67 -3.52 -18.96
N LYS A 616 10.46 -3.99 -20.18
CA LYS A 616 10.82 -5.36 -20.61
C LYS A 616 12.32 -5.65 -20.53
N ARG A 617 13.16 -4.62 -20.58
CA ARG A 617 14.62 -4.77 -20.37
C ARG A 617 15.02 -4.78 -18.89
N GLY A 618 14.05 -4.66 -17.98
CA GLY A 618 14.30 -4.71 -16.53
C GLY A 618 14.48 -3.34 -15.86
N GLU A 619 14.16 -2.24 -16.55
CA GLU A 619 14.34 -0.88 -16.03
C GLU A 619 12.98 -0.17 -15.84
N PRO A 620 12.84 0.76 -14.87
CA PRO A 620 11.61 1.52 -14.72
C PRO A 620 11.47 2.61 -15.79
N ALA A 621 10.21 2.90 -16.16
CA ALA A 621 9.88 3.96 -17.11
C ALA A 621 8.66 4.76 -16.65
N LEU A 622 8.66 6.07 -16.93
CA LEU A 622 7.57 6.99 -16.66
C LEU A 622 7.18 7.77 -17.93
N VAL A 623 5.89 7.81 -18.24
CA VAL A 623 5.32 8.64 -19.30
C VAL A 623 4.46 9.73 -18.64
N ASP A 624 4.86 10.99 -18.79
CA ASP A 624 4.10 12.15 -18.29
C ASP A 624 3.02 12.54 -19.29
N VAL A 625 1.75 12.40 -18.92
CA VAL A 625 0.60 12.68 -19.77
C VAL A 625 -0.18 13.83 -19.20
N LEU A 626 -0.23 14.95 -19.96
CA LEU A 626 -1.13 16.05 -19.62
C LEU A 626 -2.58 15.63 -19.89
N THR A 627 -3.37 15.60 -18.85
CA THR A 627 -4.73 15.10 -18.92
C THR A 627 -5.75 16.18 -18.57
N GLN A 628 -6.95 15.96 -19.05
CA GLN A 628 -8.12 16.67 -18.54
C GLN A 628 -8.36 16.24 -17.07
N PRO A 629 -8.97 17.10 -16.26
CA PRO A 629 -9.56 16.69 -15.00
C PRO A 629 -10.55 15.53 -15.23
N ARG A 630 -10.75 14.72 -14.21
CA ARG A 630 -11.70 13.59 -14.25
C ARG A 630 -13.16 14.04 -14.41
#